data_431f1411d9890097036e90aa7e3cda80
#
_entry.id   431f1411d9890097036e90aa7e3cda80
#
_cell.length_a   1.000
_cell.length_b   1.000
_cell.length_c   1.000
_cell.angle_alpha   90.00
_cell.angle_beta   90.00
_cell.angle_gamma   90.00
#
_symmetry.space_group_name_H-M   'P 1'
#
loop_
_entity.id
_entity.type
_entity.pdbx_description
1 polymer ?
#
loop_
_entity_poly.entity_id
_entity_poly.type
_entity_poly.pdbx_seq_one_letter_code
_entity_poly.pdbx_strand_id
1 'polypeptide(L)'
;MRIPWAIVIYEHVSADRLVGERTINWAALKALDPLMVCRHGDQDAWVVGAGLSRQLAASELDAPVGPTGRMVALDYHWPLAVDPPPHPVDHGHGSTTIWEPRNLFLVDKAQARSAGHADLDPDVRDVLNALTGPAPEPAPIRLPEAWTPRTSPDRYLQQVRAILERIQRGDIYELNYCVERWCNAPGLDPLALFARLLQRTGAAHAAYFRRGYFHAVCMSPERFLRVEAGRMRTQPIKGTRPRHGDPAADDRMRAELAADAKDRAENIMAVDVARNDLGRVAVPGSVTVPELCTVRTFPNVHQLVSTVEAQLRPELTPWDAVRAAFPMASMTGAPKPSAMRIIHAMEDAPRGLYSGALGFQLPDGTLDLNVVIRTITYDARSGRASLFTGGAITAQSDPEAEWAECEVKARSILDALNDAR
;
A
#
# COMPACT_ATOMS: atom_id res chain seq x y z
N MET A 1 3.22 2.70 37.52
CA MET A 1 2.67 1.35 37.67
C MET A 1 2.15 0.94 36.29
N ARG A 2 2.91 0.14 35.56
CA ARG A 2 2.56 -0.26 34.18
C ARG A 2 1.52 -1.38 34.31
N ILE A 3 0.31 -1.12 33.79
CA ILE A 3 -0.69 -2.16 33.62
C ILE A 3 -0.26 -2.95 32.38
N PRO A 4 0.06 -4.24 32.47
CA PRO A 4 0.31 -5.04 31.31
C PRO A 4 -1.03 -5.16 30.57
N TRP A 5 -1.06 -4.76 29.30
CA TRP A 5 -2.18 -5.02 28.41
C TRP A 5 -2.28 -6.54 28.23
N ALA A 6 -3.08 -7.17 29.08
CA ALA A 6 -3.49 -8.54 28.88
C ALA A 6 -4.36 -8.54 27.60
N ILE A 7 -3.78 -8.98 26.49
CA ILE A 7 -4.55 -9.47 25.36
C ILE A 7 -5.38 -10.60 25.93
N VAL A 8 -6.68 -10.36 26.10
CA VAL A 8 -7.62 -11.42 26.51
C VAL A 8 -7.69 -12.38 25.34
N ILE A 9 -6.88 -13.41 25.40
CA ILE A 9 -6.86 -14.52 24.46
C ILE A 9 -8.08 -15.36 24.83
N TYR A 10 -9.12 -15.32 24.01
CA TYR A 10 -10.16 -16.36 24.09
C TYR A 10 -9.62 -17.61 23.40
N GLU A 11 -9.16 -18.55 24.19
CA GLU A 11 -9.00 -19.93 23.76
C GLU A 11 -10.40 -20.49 23.45
N HIS A 12 -10.55 -20.95 22.22
CA HIS A 12 -11.26 -22.18 21.81
C HIS A 12 -11.62 -22.14 20.33
N VAL A 13 -10.67 -22.46 19.49
CA VAL A 13 -10.93 -23.31 18.34
C VAL A 13 -9.91 -24.45 18.44
N SER A 14 -10.42 -25.66 18.61
CA SER A 14 -9.67 -26.87 18.91
C SER A 14 -8.46 -27.11 18.01
N ALA A 15 -7.33 -27.45 18.63
CA ALA A 15 -6.02 -27.69 18.02
C ALA A 15 -5.91 -28.97 17.16
N ASP A 16 -6.98 -29.66 16.85
CA ASP A 16 -6.97 -30.99 16.23
C ASP A 16 -7.36 -31.00 14.73
N ARG A 17 -6.69 -30.20 13.90
CA ARG A 17 -6.61 -30.48 12.45
C ARG A 17 -5.42 -29.78 11.81
N LEU A 18 -4.23 -30.29 12.08
CA LEU A 18 -3.03 -29.95 11.32
C LEU A 18 -2.84 -30.98 10.21
N VAL A 19 -3.35 -30.72 9.02
CA VAL A 19 -2.76 -31.20 7.74
C VAL A 19 -3.31 -30.32 6.62
N GLY A 20 -2.44 -29.64 5.86
CA GLY A 20 -2.76 -28.85 4.66
C GLY A 20 -2.53 -27.34 4.86
N GLU A 21 -1.94 -26.69 3.87
CA GLU A 21 -1.82 -25.22 3.83
C GLU A 21 -3.23 -24.61 3.93
N ARG A 22 -3.57 -24.07 5.10
CA ARG A 22 -4.86 -23.41 5.32
C ARG A 22 -4.86 -22.06 4.61
N THR A 23 -5.65 -21.95 3.58
CA THR A 23 -5.96 -20.66 2.95
C THR A 23 -7.07 -19.97 3.73
N ILE A 24 -6.93 -18.66 3.98
CA ILE A 24 -7.97 -17.86 4.62
C ILE A 24 -9.19 -17.79 3.69
N ASN A 25 -10.38 -18.07 4.24
CA ASN A 25 -11.63 -17.97 3.52
C ASN A 25 -12.10 -16.50 3.43
N TRP A 26 -11.57 -15.76 2.48
CA TRP A 26 -11.90 -14.37 2.26
C TRP A 26 -13.39 -14.13 1.95
N ALA A 27 -14.08 -15.11 1.37
CA ALA A 27 -15.51 -14.99 1.06
C ALA A 27 -16.38 -14.72 2.30
N ALA A 28 -15.93 -15.17 3.49
CA ALA A 28 -16.63 -14.92 4.74
C ALA A 28 -16.75 -13.42 5.09
N LEU A 29 -15.87 -12.57 4.54
CA LEU A 29 -15.87 -11.12 4.79
C LEU A 29 -16.84 -10.34 3.88
N LYS A 30 -17.51 -11.02 2.95
CA LYS A 30 -18.26 -10.37 1.87
C LYS A 30 -19.42 -9.48 2.34
N ALA A 31 -20.03 -9.79 3.49
CA ALA A 31 -21.14 -9.01 4.05
C ALA A 31 -20.70 -7.79 4.88
N LEU A 32 -19.42 -7.65 5.24
CA LEU A 32 -18.93 -6.63 6.16
C LEU A 32 -18.65 -5.31 5.44
N ASP A 33 -19.17 -4.18 5.98
CA ASP A 33 -18.96 -2.83 5.45
C ASP A 33 -18.97 -1.78 6.59
N PRO A 34 -18.00 -0.87 6.69
CA PRO A 34 -16.72 -0.88 5.99
C PRO A 34 -15.87 -2.11 6.35
N LEU A 35 -14.98 -2.48 5.44
CA LEU A 35 -14.05 -3.59 5.63
C LEU A 35 -12.66 -3.16 5.19
N MET A 36 -11.67 -3.45 6.02
CA MET A 36 -10.27 -3.40 5.64
C MET A 36 -9.54 -4.65 6.12
N VAL A 37 -8.74 -5.19 5.25
CA VAL A 37 -7.83 -6.31 5.50
C VAL A 37 -6.44 -5.84 5.16
N CYS A 38 -5.50 -5.88 6.10
CA CYS A 38 -4.11 -5.48 5.88
C CYS A 38 -3.18 -6.60 6.31
N ARG A 39 -2.17 -6.92 5.50
CA ARG A 39 -1.11 -7.84 5.91
C ARG A 39 -0.22 -7.16 6.95
N HIS A 40 0.04 -7.85 8.06
CA HIS A 40 1.00 -7.42 9.06
C HIS A 40 2.41 -7.78 8.57
N GLY A 41 3.09 -6.84 7.94
CA GLY A 41 4.25 -7.08 7.09
C GLY A 41 5.45 -7.79 7.71
N ASP A 42 5.60 -7.78 9.04
CA ASP A 42 6.69 -8.48 9.75
C ASP A 42 6.23 -9.81 10.36
N GLN A 43 4.94 -10.11 10.28
CA GLN A 43 4.32 -11.34 10.76
C GLN A 43 3.52 -11.98 9.62
N ASP A 44 3.45 -13.29 9.57
CA ASP A 44 2.59 -13.98 8.61
C ASP A 44 1.13 -13.96 9.11
N ALA A 45 0.62 -12.76 9.31
CA ALA A 45 -0.68 -12.48 9.92
C ALA A 45 -1.39 -11.33 9.18
N TRP A 46 -2.68 -11.20 9.46
CA TRP A 46 -3.55 -10.18 8.88
C TRP A 46 -4.27 -9.42 9.99
N VAL A 47 -4.42 -8.12 9.79
CA VAL A 47 -5.28 -7.25 10.59
C VAL A 47 -6.55 -7.01 9.80
N VAL A 48 -7.70 -7.39 10.38
CA VAL A 48 -9.01 -7.23 9.75
C VAL A 48 -9.85 -6.31 10.62
N GLY A 49 -10.20 -5.15 10.08
CA GLY A 49 -11.14 -4.21 10.71
C GLY A 49 -12.47 -4.21 9.99
N ALA A 50 -13.56 -4.44 10.69
CA ALA A 50 -14.90 -4.59 10.14
C ALA A 50 -15.95 -3.79 10.90
N GLY A 51 -16.91 -3.24 10.14
CA GLY A 51 -17.98 -2.40 10.67
C GLY A 51 -17.49 -1.03 11.13
N LEU A 52 -18.40 -0.09 11.28
CA LEU A 52 -18.12 1.27 11.72
C LEU A 52 -18.59 1.47 13.16
N SER A 53 -17.66 1.72 14.08
CA SER A 53 -17.97 2.25 15.40
C SER A 53 -17.97 3.79 15.34
N ARG A 54 -16.87 4.37 14.84
CA ARG A 54 -16.70 5.82 14.75
C ARG A 54 -15.79 6.17 13.57
N GLN A 55 -16.15 7.19 12.79
CA GLN A 55 -15.25 7.84 11.85
C GLN A 55 -14.52 9.00 12.54
N LEU A 56 -13.22 9.13 12.30
CA LEU A 56 -12.37 10.15 12.92
C LEU A 56 -12.14 11.32 11.98
N ALA A 57 -12.21 12.53 12.52
CA ALA A 57 -11.70 13.72 11.86
C ALA A 57 -10.17 13.83 12.01
N ALA A 58 -9.53 14.61 11.14
CA ALA A 58 -8.09 14.82 11.20
C ALA A 58 -7.61 15.41 12.55
N SER A 59 -8.45 16.22 13.20
CA SER A 59 -8.17 16.81 14.52
C SER A 59 -8.23 15.80 15.70
N GLU A 60 -8.77 14.61 15.45
CA GLU A 60 -8.95 13.58 16.49
C GLU A 60 -7.86 12.50 16.45
N LEU A 61 -6.92 12.58 15.49
CA LEU A 61 -5.92 11.53 15.27
C LEU A 61 -4.91 11.41 16.41
N ASP A 62 -4.63 12.51 17.10
CA ASP A 62 -3.69 12.56 18.23
C ASP A 62 -4.33 12.11 19.55
N ALA A 63 -5.65 11.88 19.57
CA ALA A 63 -6.33 11.33 20.73
C ALA A 63 -5.89 9.86 21.01
N PRO A 64 -6.02 9.37 22.25
CA PRO A 64 -5.74 7.97 22.57
C PRO A 64 -6.48 7.01 21.63
N VAL A 65 -5.81 5.92 21.29
CA VAL A 65 -6.40 4.88 20.42
C VAL A 65 -7.40 4.07 21.24
N GLY A 66 -8.59 3.87 20.68
CA GLY A 66 -9.63 3.03 21.31
C GLY A 66 -9.25 1.54 21.34
N PRO A 67 -10.03 0.72 22.06
CA PRO A 67 -9.74 -0.70 22.27
C PRO A 67 -9.74 -1.55 21.00
N THR A 68 -10.40 -1.06 19.95
CA THR A 68 -10.44 -1.73 18.62
C THR A 68 -9.44 -1.13 17.62
N GLY A 69 -8.52 -0.27 18.06
CA GLY A 69 -7.56 0.34 17.16
C GLY A 69 -8.22 1.26 16.11
N ARG A 70 -7.50 1.52 15.04
CA ARG A 70 -7.97 2.34 13.90
C ARG A 70 -7.60 1.67 12.59
N MET A 71 -8.50 1.74 11.61
CA MET A 71 -8.21 1.43 10.22
C MET A 71 -8.01 2.72 9.44
N VAL A 72 -7.04 2.71 8.51
CA VAL A 72 -6.49 3.92 7.90
C VAL A 72 -6.47 3.78 6.39
N ALA A 73 -7.20 4.65 5.69
CA ALA A 73 -7.11 4.84 4.25
C ALA A 73 -6.82 6.32 3.97
N LEU A 74 -5.61 6.63 3.53
CA LEU A 74 -5.19 7.99 3.20
C LEU A 74 -5.15 8.16 1.68
N ASP A 75 -5.90 9.12 1.19
CA ASP A 75 -5.80 9.64 -0.17
C ASP A 75 -4.45 10.35 -0.37
N TYR A 76 -3.90 10.33 -1.59
CA TYR A 76 -2.63 10.97 -1.92
C TYR A 76 -2.57 12.46 -1.53
N HIS A 77 -3.70 13.14 -1.53
CA HIS A 77 -3.79 14.57 -1.22
C HIS A 77 -4.01 14.87 0.27
N TRP A 78 -4.03 13.88 1.15
CA TRP A 78 -4.16 14.08 2.61
C TRP A 78 -2.88 14.53 3.28
N PRO A 79 -2.93 15.29 4.32
CA PRO A 79 -3.44 16.66 4.41
C PRO A 79 -2.42 17.58 3.75
N LEU A 80 -2.63 17.94 2.51
CA LEU A 80 -1.72 18.87 1.87
C LEU A 80 -1.80 20.24 2.53
N ALA A 81 -0.74 20.63 3.18
CA ALA A 81 -0.45 22.05 3.46
C ALA A 81 -0.06 22.82 2.18
N VAL A 82 -0.10 22.16 1.03
CA VAL A 82 0.15 22.75 -0.30
C VAL A 82 -1.20 23.04 -0.91
N ASP A 83 -1.34 24.20 -1.57
CA ASP A 83 -2.55 24.72 -2.18
C ASP A 83 -3.52 23.64 -2.70
N PRO A 84 -4.82 23.79 -2.40
CA PRO A 84 -5.80 22.82 -2.88
C PRO A 84 -5.68 22.66 -4.40
N PRO A 85 -5.94 21.45 -4.92
CA PRO A 85 -5.86 21.20 -6.35
C PRO A 85 -6.72 22.19 -7.13
N PRO A 86 -6.27 22.72 -8.28
CA PRO A 86 -6.99 23.69 -9.08
C PRO A 86 -8.33 23.18 -9.62
N HIS A 87 -8.60 21.89 -9.50
CA HIS A 87 -9.86 21.26 -9.84
C HIS A 87 -10.47 20.61 -8.60
N PRO A 88 -11.78 20.86 -8.30
CA PRO A 88 -12.48 20.07 -7.30
C PRO A 88 -12.41 18.62 -7.77
N VAL A 89 -11.62 17.83 -7.06
CA VAL A 89 -11.54 16.39 -7.32
C VAL A 89 -12.83 15.84 -6.73
N ASP A 90 -13.79 15.56 -7.60
CA ASP A 90 -14.93 14.72 -7.22
C ASP A 90 -14.38 13.31 -6.98
N HIS A 91 -13.87 13.14 -5.76
CA HIS A 91 -13.40 11.86 -5.25
C HIS A 91 -14.63 11.00 -4.92
N GLY A 92 -15.39 10.65 -5.92
CA GLY A 92 -16.43 9.65 -5.73
C GLY A 92 -15.86 8.48 -4.93
N HIS A 93 -16.00 8.53 -3.62
CA HIS A 93 -15.67 7.50 -2.62
C HIS A 93 -14.19 7.20 -2.28
N GLY A 94 -13.19 7.79 -2.92
CA GLY A 94 -11.76 7.58 -2.63
C GLY A 94 -11.14 8.55 -1.61
N SER A 95 -11.96 9.32 -0.87
CA SER A 95 -11.47 10.28 0.11
C SER A 95 -10.87 9.60 1.34
N THR A 96 -9.90 10.26 1.97
CA THR A 96 -9.32 9.84 3.25
C THR A 96 -10.39 9.38 4.23
N THR A 97 -10.21 8.19 4.74
CA THR A 97 -11.10 7.59 5.73
C THR A 97 -10.26 6.97 6.84
N ILE A 98 -10.46 7.45 8.06
CA ILE A 98 -9.87 6.87 9.25
C ILE A 98 -11.02 6.58 10.19
N TRP A 99 -11.10 5.33 10.67
CA TRP A 99 -12.19 4.93 11.53
C TRP A 99 -11.78 3.93 12.58
N GLU A 100 -12.50 3.93 13.70
CA GLU A 100 -12.46 2.88 14.69
C GLU A 100 -13.42 1.78 14.22
N PRO A 101 -12.93 0.56 13.94
CA PRO A 101 -13.79 -0.54 13.53
C PRO A 101 -14.63 -1.01 14.72
N ARG A 102 -15.82 -1.54 14.46
CA ARG A 102 -16.61 -2.22 15.48
C ARG A 102 -15.90 -3.47 15.97
N ASN A 103 -15.23 -4.15 15.05
CA ASN A 103 -14.50 -5.37 15.31
C ASN A 103 -13.11 -5.30 14.69
N LEU A 104 -12.09 -5.65 15.45
CA LEU A 104 -10.72 -5.81 14.98
C LEU A 104 -10.28 -7.25 15.23
N PHE A 105 -9.73 -7.89 14.20
CA PHE A 105 -9.24 -9.26 14.28
C PHE A 105 -7.78 -9.32 13.86
N LEU A 106 -7.05 -10.20 14.53
CA LEU A 106 -5.73 -10.67 14.10
C LEU A 106 -5.90 -12.11 13.59
N VAL A 107 -5.57 -12.32 12.33
CA VAL A 107 -5.77 -13.62 11.66
C VAL A 107 -4.41 -14.12 11.17
N ASP A 108 -4.00 -15.28 11.61
CA ASP A 108 -2.86 -16.01 11.08
C ASP A 108 -3.30 -17.37 10.47
N LYS A 109 -2.35 -18.16 9.98
CA LYS A 109 -2.65 -19.47 9.37
C LYS A 109 -3.27 -20.47 10.34
N ALA A 110 -3.12 -20.27 11.65
CA ALA A 110 -3.56 -21.22 12.66
C ALA A 110 -4.85 -20.77 13.36
N GLN A 111 -5.07 -19.46 13.50
CA GLN A 111 -6.14 -18.92 14.34
C GLN A 111 -6.57 -17.51 13.93
N ALA A 112 -7.81 -17.17 14.25
CA ALA A 112 -8.31 -15.81 14.23
C ALA A 112 -8.60 -15.38 15.68
N ARG A 113 -8.11 -14.17 16.06
CA ARG A 113 -8.26 -13.61 17.40
C ARG A 113 -8.96 -12.26 17.30
N SER A 114 -9.91 -11.99 18.19
CA SER A 114 -10.49 -10.66 18.34
C SER A 114 -9.60 -9.80 19.25
N ALA A 115 -9.41 -8.52 18.84
CA ALA A 115 -8.85 -7.51 19.72
C ALA A 115 -10.01 -6.60 20.20
N GLY A 116 -10.19 -6.46 21.51
CA GLY A 116 -10.96 -5.37 22.10
C GLY A 116 -12.26 -5.65 22.83
N HIS A 117 -13.04 -6.69 22.57
CA HIS A 117 -14.26 -6.97 23.32
C HIS A 117 -14.43 -8.44 23.69
N ALA A 118 -14.85 -8.67 24.95
CA ALA A 118 -15.08 -10.02 25.50
C ALA A 118 -16.31 -10.71 24.88
N ASP A 119 -17.32 -9.93 24.49
CA ASP A 119 -18.57 -10.45 23.92
C ASP A 119 -18.61 -10.13 22.43
N LEU A 120 -18.22 -11.11 21.61
CA LEU A 120 -18.42 -11.06 20.17
C LEU A 120 -19.90 -11.27 19.85
N ASP A 121 -20.43 -10.37 19.01
CA ASP A 121 -21.71 -10.58 18.33
C ASP A 121 -21.70 -11.97 17.68
N PRO A 122 -22.78 -12.78 17.79
CA PRO A 122 -22.88 -14.10 17.17
C PRO A 122 -22.51 -14.10 15.67
N ASP A 123 -22.97 -13.10 14.92
CA ASP A 123 -22.69 -12.97 13.48
C ASP A 123 -21.17 -12.78 13.22
N VAL A 124 -20.48 -12.10 14.13
CA VAL A 124 -19.02 -11.88 14.05
C VAL A 124 -18.25 -13.16 14.40
N ARG A 125 -18.72 -13.94 15.34
CA ARG A 125 -18.14 -15.24 15.70
C ARG A 125 -18.24 -16.20 14.53
N ASP A 126 -19.37 -16.22 13.82
CA ASP A 126 -19.57 -17.03 12.65
C ASP A 126 -18.62 -16.65 11.50
N VAL A 127 -18.38 -15.35 11.31
CA VAL A 127 -17.38 -14.84 10.36
C VAL A 127 -15.97 -15.31 10.72
N LEU A 128 -15.58 -15.23 11.99
CA LEU A 128 -14.26 -15.71 12.45
C LEU A 128 -14.07 -17.22 12.23
N ASN A 129 -15.09 -18.00 12.55
CA ASN A 129 -15.08 -19.44 12.33
C ASN A 129 -14.98 -19.77 10.82
N ALA A 130 -15.67 -19.00 10.00
CA ALA A 130 -15.64 -19.16 8.55
C ALA A 130 -14.31 -18.75 7.93
N LEU A 131 -13.61 -17.72 8.48
CA LEU A 131 -12.29 -17.28 7.99
C LEU A 131 -11.22 -18.37 8.09
N THR A 132 -11.27 -19.18 9.13
CA THR A 132 -10.33 -20.29 9.37
C THR A 132 -10.85 -21.64 8.85
N GLY A 133 -12.04 -21.65 8.26
CA GLY A 133 -12.66 -22.82 7.60
C GLY A 133 -12.10 -23.08 6.21
N PRO A 134 -12.59 -24.16 5.56
CA PRO A 134 -12.21 -24.45 4.19
C PRO A 134 -12.61 -23.29 3.26
N ALA A 135 -11.63 -22.74 2.54
CA ALA A 135 -11.88 -21.69 1.56
C ALA A 135 -12.52 -22.32 0.31
N PRO A 136 -13.63 -21.76 -0.23
CA PRO A 136 -14.13 -22.16 -1.53
C PRO A 136 -13.08 -21.82 -2.61
N GLU A 137 -13.02 -22.65 -3.66
CA GLU A 137 -12.22 -22.27 -4.84
C GLU A 137 -12.69 -20.90 -5.35
N PRO A 138 -11.76 -19.96 -5.57
CA PRO A 138 -12.15 -18.67 -6.13
C PRO A 138 -12.80 -18.85 -7.50
N ALA A 139 -13.98 -18.27 -7.69
CA ALA A 139 -14.61 -18.25 -9.01
C ALA A 139 -13.65 -17.64 -10.05
N PRO A 140 -13.67 -18.12 -11.31
CA PRO A 140 -12.85 -17.53 -12.37
C PRO A 140 -13.20 -16.06 -12.52
N ILE A 141 -12.19 -15.19 -12.33
CA ILE A 141 -12.35 -13.75 -12.50
C ILE A 141 -11.88 -13.40 -13.89
N ARG A 142 -12.75 -12.76 -14.66
CA ARG A 142 -12.40 -12.22 -15.97
C ARG A 142 -12.48 -10.71 -15.89
N LEU A 143 -11.32 -10.04 -16.03
CA LEU A 143 -11.29 -8.62 -16.35
C LEU A 143 -11.31 -8.46 -17.88
N PRO A 144 -11.86 -7.36 -18.39
CA PRO A 144 -11.75 -7.05 -19.81
C PRO A 144 -10.29 -7.06 -20.27
N GLU A 145 -10.03 -7.58 -21.47
CA GLU A 145 -8.68 -7.62 -22.05
C GLU A 145 -8.15 -6.20 -22.35
N ALA A 146 -9.05 -5.29 -22.71
CA ALA A 146 -8.71 -3.93 -23.07
C ALA A 146 -8.91 -2.96 -21.91
N TRP A 147 -7.81 -2.34 -21.46
CA TRP A 147 -7.81 -1.22 -20.53
C TRP A 147 -7.48 0.07 -21.26
N THR A 148 -8.38 1.04 -21.19
CA THR A 148 -8.23 2.34 -21.85
C THR A 148 -7.28 3.23 -21.06
N PRO A 149 -6.16 3.67 -21.62
CA PRO A 149 -5.32 4.68 -20.99
C PRO A 149 -6.04 6.03 -21.01
N ARG A 150 -6.00 6.77 -19.90
CA ARG A 150 -6.50 8.15 -19.85
C ARG A 150 -5.56 9.09 -20.59
N THR A 151 -4.27 8.91 -20.40
CA THR A 151 -3.21 9.65 -21.09
C THR A 151 -2.75 8.86 -22.31
N SER A 152 -2.82 9.45 -23.50
CA SER A 152 -2.32 8.81 -24.71
C SER A 152 -0.79 8.66 -24.67
N PRO A 153 -0.19 7.71 -25.43
CA PRO A 153 1.26 7.58 -25.53
C PRO A 153 1.95 8.91 -25.91
N ASP A 154 1.46 9.60 -26.94
CA ASP A 154 2.04 10.87 -27.40
C ASP A 154 1.99 11.95 -26.30
N ARG A 155 0.87 12.02 -25.57
CA ARG A 155 0.73 12.95 -24.45
C ARG A 155 1.69 12.60 -23.31
N TYR A 156 1.86 11.31 -22.99
CA TYR A 156 2.84 10.87 -22.02
C TYR A 156 4.25 11.30 -22.38
N LEU A 157 4.69 11.01 -23.62
CA LEU A 157 6.01 11.38 -24.09
C LEU A 157 6.23 12.91 -24.04
N GLN A 158 5.23 13.69 -24.44
CA GLN A 158 5.28 15.15 -24.33
C GLN A 158 5.48 15.62 -22.87
N GLN A 159 4.73 15.03 -21.94
CA GLN A 159 4.83 15.39 -20.51
C GLN A 159 6.20 15.00 -19.94
N VAL A 160 6.70 13.80 -20.25
CA VAL A 160 8.02 13.39 -19.79
C VAL A 160 9.12 14.33 -20.32
N ARG A 161 9.07 14.74 -21.58
CA ARG A 161 10.02 15.75 -22.13
C ARG A 161 9.92 17.08 -21.37
N ALA A 162 8.72 17.55 -21.05
CA ALA A 162 8.54 18.77 -20.27
C ALA A 162 9.06 18.63 -18.82
N ILE A 163 8.95 17.43 -18.22
CA ILE A 163 9.55 17.13 -16.90
C ILE A 163 11.08 17.16 -16.99
N LEU A 164 11.67 16.56 -18.02
CA LEU A 164 13.11 16.58 -18.25
C LEU A 164 13.65 18.03 -18.39
N GLU A 165 12.92 18.90 -19.09
CA GLU A 165 13.28 20.32 -19.17
C GLU A 165 13.31 20.99 -17.78
N ARG A 166 12.36 20.65 -16.90
CA ARG A 166 12.34 21.18 -15.52
C ARG A 166 13.50 20.66 -14.70
N ILE A 167 13.88 19.38 -14.87
CA ILE A 167 15.07 18.79 -14.26
C ILE A 167 16.33 19.53 -14.72
N GLN A 168 16.46 19.79 -16.01
CA GLN A 168 17.60 20.52 -16.58
C GLN A 168 17.69 21.96 -16.06
N ARG A 169 16.57 22.61 -15.78
CA ARG A 169 16.53 23.95 -15.15
C ARG A 169 16.87 23.94 -13.65
N GLY A 170 16.91 22.75 -13.02
CA GLY A 170 17.13 22.62 -11.59
C GLY A 170 15.90 22.84 -10.73
N ASP A 171 14.69 22.82 -11.29
CA ASP A 171 13.44 22.95 -10.54
C ASP A 171 13.22 21.73 -9.61
N ILE A 172 13.65 20.55 -10.06
CA ILE A 172 13.57 19.25 -9.38
C ILE A 172 14.74 18.36 -9.82
N TYR A 173 15.05 17.32 -9.02
CA TYR A 173 16.02 16.27 -9.37
C TYR A 173 15.34 15.03 -9.92
N GLU A 174 14.14 14.72 -9.39
CA GLU A 174 13.34 13.54 -9.70
C GLU A 174 11.87 13.86 -9.50
N LEU A 175 11.02 13.24 -10.30
CA LEU A 175 9.57 13.29 -10.17
C LEU A 175 8.95 11.95 -10.56
N ASN A 176 8.08 11.38 -9.72
CA ASN A 176 7.33 10.20 -10.06
C ASN A 176 6.07 10.58 -10.84
N TYR A 177 6.05 10.30 -12.17
CA TYR A 177 4.93 10.61 -13.06
C TYR A 177 4.04 9.39 -13.27
N CYS A 178 2.72 9.56 -13.05
CA CYS A 178 1.75 8.48 -13.06
C CYS A 178 0.65 8.68 -14.08
N VAL A 179 0.15 7.56 -14.61
CA VAL A 179 -0.96 7.52 -15.57
C VAL A 179 -2.01 6.51 -15.17
N GLU A 180 -3.28 6.83 -15.46
CA GLU A 180 -4.44 5.96 -15.19
C GLU A 180 -4.79 5.14 -16.42
N ARG A 181 -5.16 3.87 -16.18
CA ARG A 181 -5.89 3.01 -17.09
C ARG A 181 -7.18 2.56 -16.45
N TRP A 182 -8.22 2.42 -17.21
CA TRP A 182 -9.51 2.00 -16.71
C TRP A 182 -10.24 1.05 -17.66
N CYS A 183 -11.15 0.27 -17.13
CA CYS A 183 -12.07 -0.54 -17.89
C CYS A 183 -13.44 -0.60 -17.22
N ASN A 184 -14.47 -1.02 -17.98
CA ASN A 184 -15.75 -1.39 -17.41
C ASN A 184 -15.74 -2.89 -17.09
N ALA A 185 -15.98 -3.22 -15.83
CA ALA A 185 -16.01 -4.58 -15.30
C ALA A 185 -17.28 -4.79 -14.45
N PRO A 186 -18.49 -4.68 -15.03
CA PRO A 186 -19.73 -4.83 -14.29
C PRO A 186 -19.81 -6.21 -13.65
N GLY A 187 -20.22 -6.26 -12.38
CA GLY A 187 -20.35 -7.51 -11.65
C GLY A 187 -19.02 -8.12 -11.18
N LEU A 188 -17.92 -7.39 -11.26
CA LEU A 188 -16.65 -7.82 -10.66
C LEU A 188 -16.84 -8.11 -9.18
N ASP A 189 -16.29 -9.22 -8.69
CA ASP A 189 -16.14 -9.51 -7.26
C ASP A 189 -14.75 -9.07 -6.78
N PRO A 190 -14.62 -7.89 -6.14
CA PRO A 190 -13.31 -7.35 -5.77
C PRO A 190 -12.62 -8.15 -4.66
N LEU A 191 -13.37 -8.85 -3.81
CA LEU A 191 -12.79 -9.65 -2.75
C LEU A 191 -12.23 -10.98 -3.29
N ALA A 192 -12.92 -11.59 -4.24
CA ALA A 192 -12.41 -12.74 -4.97
C ALA A 192 -11.16 -12.34 -5.79
N LEU A 193 -11.18 -11.15 -6.41
CA LEU A 193 -10.01 -10.57 -7.11
C LEU A 193 -8.82 -10.42 -6.15
N PHE A 194 -9.05 -9.90 -4.93
CA PHE A 194 -8.03 -9.78 -3.91
C PHE A 194 -7.41 -11.14 -3.55
N ALA A 195 -8.26 -12.14 -3.26
CA ALA A 195 -7.81 -13.49 -2.90
C ALA A 195 -6.92 -14.10 -4.00
N ARG A 196 -7.36 -13.98 -5.27
CA ARG A 196 -6.63 -14.51 -6.42
C ARG A 196 -5.29 -13.80 -6.65
N LEU A 197 -5.27 -12.47 -6.67
CA LEU A 197 -4.04 -11.70 -6.83
C LEU A 197 -3.06 -11.96 -5.69
N LEU A 198 -3.57 -12.06 -4.46
CA LEU A 198 -2.73 -12.37 -3.30
C LEU A 198 -2.05 -13.73 -3.44
N GLN A 199 -2.78 -14.76 -3.86
CA GLN A 199 -2.23 -16.10 -4.08
C GLN A 199 -1.12 -16.08 -5.15
N ARG A 200 -1.27 -15.27 -6.19
CA ARG A 200 -0.32 -15.17 -7.30
C ARG A 200 0.90 -14.31 -6.97
N THR A 201 0.71 -13.21 -6.25
CA THR A 201 1.77 -12.23 -6.02
C THR A 201 2.51 -12.42 -4.70
N GLY A 202 1.84 -12.92 -3.67
CA GLY A 202 2.40 -13.03 -2.32
C GLY A 202 2.79 -11.67 -1.73
N ALA A 203 2.14 -10.58 -2.14
CA ALA A 203 2.53 -9.21 -1.81
C ALA A 203 2.70 -8.98 -0.29
N ALA A 204 3.86 -8.43 0.10
CA ALA A 204 4.26 -8.31 1.50
C ALA A 204 3.39 -7.33 2.30
N HIS A 205 2.85 -6.30 1.64
CA HIS A 205 2.01 -5.27 2.25
C HIS A 205 0.65 -5.18 1.54
N ALA A 206 0.10 -6.35 1.17
CA ALA A 206 -1.22 -6.42 0.56
C ALA A 206 -2.30 -5.87 1.48
N ALA A 207 -3.31 -5.22 0.88
CA ALA A 207 -4.48 -4.74 1.59
C ALA A 207 -5.72 -4.79 0.71
N TYR A 208 -6.87 -5.03 1.34
CA TYR A 208 -8.18 -4.87 0.75
C TYR A 208 -8.96 -3.83 1.54
N PHE A 209 -9.57 -2.89 0.85
CA PHE A 209 -10.41 -1.86 1.45
C PHE A 209 -11.75 -1.80 0.75
N ARG A 210 -12.84 -1.72 1.53
CA ARG A 210 -14.20 -1.50 1.06
C ARG A 210 -14.90 -0.47 1.92
N ARG A 211 -15.58 0.46 1.26
CA ARG A 211 -16.52 1.39 1.88
C ARG A 211 -17.66 1.66 0.91
N GLY A 212 -18.85 1.15 1.23
CA GLY A 212 -19.98 1.20 0.31
C GLY A 212 -19.68 0.57 -1.04
N TYR A 213 -19.79 1.34 -2.09
CA TYR A 213 -19.51 0.88 -3.46
C TYR A 213 -18.05 0.94 -3.89
N PHE A 214 -17.20 1.62 -3.12
CA PHE A 214 -15.78 1.75 -3.43
C PHE A 214 -14.98 0.60 -2.84
N HIS A 215 -14.11 0.03 -3.68
CA HIS A 215 -13.20 -1.04 -3.32
C HIS A 215 -11.78 -0.73 -3.78
N ALA A 216 -10.79 -1.17 -3.00
CA ALA A 216 -9.38 -1.17 -3.40
C ALA A 216 -8.76 -2.54 -3.16
N VAL A 217 -8.19 -3.10 -4.21
CA VAL A 217 -7.46 -4.37 -4.21
C VAL A 217 -5.99 -4.04 -4.37
N CYS A 218 -5.27 -4.00 -3.26
CA CYS A 218 -3.90 -3.49 -3.18
C CYS A 218 -2.91 -4.64 -2.99
N MET A 219 -2.02 -4.84 -3.95
CA MET A 219 -0.93 -5.81 -3.92
C MET A 219 0.42 -5.12 -3.70
N SER A 220 0.47 -4.21 -2.74
CA SER A 220 1.67 -3.43 -2.47
C SER A 220 2.84 -4.28 -1.98
N PRO A 221 4.03 -4.12 -2.54
CA PRO A 221 5.25 -4.68 -2.00
C PRO A 221 5.90 -3.79 -0.93
N GLU A 222 5.44 -2.53 -0.77
CA GLU A 222 6.20 -1.46 -0.12
C GLU A 222 5.54 -0.98 1.16
N ARG A 223 6.33 -0.90 2.27
CA ARG A 223 5.94 -0.24 3.51
C ARG A 223 6.20 1.26 3.39
N PHE A 224 5.17 2.06 3.65
CA PHE A 224 5.32 3.49 3.79
C PHE A 224 5.94 3.85 5.14
N LEU A 225 5.24 3.55 6.24
CA LEU A 225 5.69 3.94 7.58
C LEU A 225 5.16 2.95 8.63
N ARG A 226 6.09 2.46 9.47
CA ARG A 226 5.76 1.78 10.71
C ARG A 226 6.25 2.62 11.88
N VAL A 227 5.40 2.78 12.90
CA VAL A 227 5.76 3.36 14.19
C VAL A 227 5.39 2.35 15.28
N GLU A 228 6.39 1.89 16.03
CA GLU A 228 6.20 0.91 17.09
C GLU A 228 7.11 1.26 18.27
N ALA A 229 6.53 1.41 19.45
CA ALA A 229 7.25 1.83 20.67
C ALA A 229 8.15 3.08 20.42
N GLY A 230 7.67 4.03 19.63
CA GLY A 230 8.39 5.25 19.27
C GLY A 230 9.45 5.09 18.19
N ARG A 231 9.76 3.87 17.72
CA ARG A 231 10.67 3.64 16.59
C ARG A 231 9.91 3.78 15.27
N MET A 232 10.37 4.67 14.43
CA MET A 232 9.88 4.88 13.06
C MET A 232 10.72 4.07 12.08
N ARG A 233 10.06 3.47 11.08
CA ARG A 233 10.71 2.73 9.98
C ARG A 233 9.98 2.99 8.67
N THR A 234 10.71 3.34 7.62
CA THR A 234 10.22 3.39 6.24
C THR A 234 11.13 2.57 5.33
N GLN A 235 10.55 1.94 4.30
CA GLN A 235 11.29 0.99 3.47
C GLN A 235 11.05 1.23 1.97
N PRO A 236 11.63 2.31 1.41
CA PRO A 236 11.49 2.61 -0.01
C PRO A 236 12.08 1.50 -0.88
N ILE A 237 11.37 1.20 -1.96
CA ILE A 237 11.74 0.19 -2.95
C ILE A 237 11.91 0.87 -4.32
N LYS A 238 13.02 0.59 -4.99
CA LYS A 238 13.24 0.92 -6.41
C LYS A 238 13.95 -0.25 -7.07
N GLY A 239 13.68 -0.49 -8.34
CA GLY A 239 14.24 -1.61 -9.05
C GLY A 239 13.63 -2.97 -8.69
N THR A 240 13.32 -3.73 -9.73
CA THR A 240 12.73 -5.08 -9.62
C THR A 240 13.23 -5.95 -10.75
N ARG A 241 13.59 -7.18 -10.43
CA ARG A 241 13.89 -8.23 -11.43
C ARG A 241 13.04 -9.47 -11.14
N PRO A 242 12.58 -10.18 -12.16
CA PRO A 242 11.83 -11.43 -11.96
C PRO A 242 12.73 -12.51 -11.36
N ARG A 243 12.11 -13.45 -10.66
CA ARG A 243 12.75 -14.70 -10.26
C ARG A 243 12.92 -15.61 -11.48
N HIS A 244 13.93 -16.45 -11.47
CA HIS A 244 14.17 -17.45 -12.52
C HIS A 244 14.22 -18.86 -11.92
N GLY A 245 13.64 -19.84 -12.65
CA GLY A 245 13.61 -21.24 -12.20
C GLY A 245 15.00 -21.92 -12.16
N ASP A 246 15.93 -21.49 -13.03
CA ASP A 246 17.33 -21.91 -12.96
C ASP A 246 18.09 -21.08 -11.91
N PRO A 247 18.72 -21.70 -10.89
CA PRO A 247 19.41 -20.99 -9.81
C PRO A 247 20.52 -20.05 -10.31
N ALA A 248 21.27 -20.44 -11.33
CA ALA A 248 22.36 -19.62 -11.87
C ALA A 248 21.83 -18.39 -12.61
N ALA A 249 20.70 -18.49 -13.30
CA ALA A 249 20.01 -17.35 -13.90
C ALA A 249 19.39 -16.45 -12.85
N ASP A 250 18.80 -17.01 -11.78
CA ASP A 250 18.24 -16.27 -10.66
C ASP A 250 19.31 -15.43 -9.93
N ASP A 251 20.48 -16.02 -9.66
CA ASP A 251 21.62 -15.32 -9.08
C ASP A 251 22.16 -14.20 -9.99
N ARG A 252 22.16 -14.38 -11.32
CA ARG A 252 22.50 -13.31 -12.28
C ARG A 252 21.51 -12.15 -12.19
N MET A 253 20.21 -12.41 -12.19
CA MET A 253 19.19 -11.36 -12.04
C MET A 253 19.36 -10.56 -10.74
N ARG A 254 19.70 -11.26 -9.65
CA ARG A 254 19.99 -10.62 -8.36
C ARG A 254 21.23 -9.74 -8.41
N ALA A 255 22.30 -10.23 -9.03
CA ALA A 255 23.57 -9.51 -9.18
C ALA A 255 23.42 -8.30 -10.11
N GLU A 256 22.70 -8.42 -11.22
CA GLU A 256 22.37 -7.32 -12.13
C GLU A 256 21.61 -6.22 -11.40
N LEU A 257 20.56 -6.55 -10.61
CA LEU A 257 19.82 -5.58 -9.83
C LEU A 257 20.71 -4.86 -8.81
N ALA A 258 21.59 -5.60 -8.13
CA ALA A 258 22.52 -5.02 -7.15
C ALA A 258 23.51 -4.03 -7.77
N ALA A 259 23.88 -4.24 -9.05
CA ALA A 259 24.83 -3.42 -9.78
C ALA A 259 24.19 -2.31 -10.62
N ASP A 260 22.86 -2.30 -10.78
CA ASP A 260 22.16 -1.33 -11.63
C ASP A 260 22.31 0.09 -11.10
N ALA A 261 22.99 0.94 -11.86
CA ALA A 261 23.32 2.30 -11.45
C ALA A 261 22.06 3.21 -11.38
N LYS A 262 21.08 3.02 -12.29
CA LYS A 262 19.84 3.79 -12.32
C LYS A 262 18.99 3.44 -11.11
N ASP A 263 18.69 2.15 -10.91
CA ASP A 263 17.87 1.67 -9.79
C ASP A 263 18.46 2.09 -8.43
N ARG A 264 19.79 2.02 -8.30
CA ARG A 264 20.51 2.46 -7.08
C ARG A 264 20.41 3.98 -6.87
N ALA A 265 20.61 4.79 -7.92
CA ALA A 265 20.51 6.24 -7.81
C ALA A 265 19.10 6.68 -7.40
N GLU A 266 18.05 6.12 -8.01
CA GLU A 266 16.65 6.37 -7.64
C GLU A 266 16.35 5.95 -6.20
N ASN A 267 16.86 4.80 -5.76
CA ASN A 267 16.68 4.33 -4.39
C ASN A 267 17.36 5.26 -3.38
N ILE A 268 18.60 5.71 -3.66
CA ILE A 268 19.33 6.66 -2.80
C ILE A 268 18.59 8.00 -2.70
N MET A 269 18.03 8.52 -3.81
CA MET A 269 17.21 9.73 -3.78
C MET A 269 15.97 9.57 -2.90
N ALA A 270 15.27 8.45 -3.01
CA ALA A 270 14.12 8.16 -2.15
C ALA A 270 14.52 8.05 -0.67
N VAL A 271 15.68 7.46 -0.37
CA VAL A 271 16.25 7.38 0.98
C VAL A 271 16.54 8.78 1.53
N ASP A 272 17.14 9.67 0.75
CA ASP A 272 17.47 11.02 1.21
C ASP A 272 16.20 11.85 1.53
N VAL A 273 15.16 11.75 0.71
CA VAL A 273 13.86 12.36 1.01
C VAL A 273 13.25 11.76 2.28
N ALA A 274 13.27 10.43 2.43
CA ALA A 274 12.75 9.74 3.61
C ALA A 274 13.52 10.12 4.90
N ARG A 275 14.85 10.24 4.83
CA ARG A 275 15.69 10.74 5.95
C ARG A 275 15.32 12.16 6.35
N ASN A 276 15.12 13.05 5.37
CA ASN A 276 14.67 14.42 5.62
C ASN A 276 13.29 14.43 6.30
N ASP A 277 12.34 13.64 5.79
CA ASP A 277 10.98 13.56 6.32
C ASP A 277 10.97 13.07 7.78
N LEU A 278 11.63 11.95 8.09
CA LEU A 278 11.72 11.44 9.45
C LEU A 278 12.53 12.37 10.35
N GLY A 279 13.57 13.01 9.82
CA GLY A 279 14.43 13.93 10.58
C GLY A 279 13.69 15.11 11.19
N ARG A 280 12.56 15.53 10.58
CA ARG A 280 11.73 16.64 11.09
C ARG A 280 11.05 16.33 12.42
N VAL A 281 10.82 15.06 12.72
CA VAL A 281 10.09 14.59 13.91
C VAL A 281 10.93 13.66 14.79
N ALA A 282 12.13 13.33 14.35
CA ALA A 282 13.03 12.43 15.06
C ALA A 282 13.77 13.12 16.22
N VAL A 283 14.18 12.31 17.19
CA VAL A 283 15.20 12.70 18.15
C VAL A 283 16.49 13.03 17.39
N PRO A 284 17.14 14.19 17.64
CA PRO A 284 18.36 14.56 16.94
C PRO A 284 19.42 13.45 16.98
N GLY A 285 20.02 13.14 15.82
CA GLY A 285 21.05 12.11 15.69
C GLY A 285 20.54 10.67 15.64
N SER A 286 19.22 10.42 15.73
CA SER A 286 18.65 9.06 15.72
C SER A 286 18.35 8.52 14.33
N VAL A 287 18.40 9.34 13.27
CA VAL A 287 18.12 8.88 11.90
C VAL A 287 19.27 8.04 11.39
N THR A 288 18.98 6.82 11.03
CA THR A 288 19.95 5.83 10.52
C THR A 288 19.45 5.16 9.25
N VAL A 289 20.37 4.61 8.46
CA VAL A 289 20.06 3.81 7.27
C VAL A 289 20.75 2.44 7.45
N PRO A 290 20.13 1.52 8.21
CA PRO A 290 20.72 0.23 8.48
C PRO A 290 20.89 -0.66 7.23
N GLU A 291 20.07 -0.41 6.19
CA GLU A 291 20.16 -1.10 4.91
C GLU A 291 20.03 -0.07 3.79
N LEU A 292 21.03 -0.04 2.90
CA LEU A 292 21.04 0.83 1.72
C LEU A 292 21.19 -0.01 0.45
N CYS A 293 20.22 0.08 -0.46
CA CYS A 293 20.21 -0.64 -1.74
C CYS A 293 20.47 -2.15 -1.58
N THR A 294 19.81 -2.79 -0.62
CA THR A 294 19.92 -4.23 -0.37
C THR A 294 18.95 -4.99 -1.27
N VAL A 295 19.43 -5.98 -2.01
CA VAL A 295 18.55 -6.85 -2.79
C VAL A 295 17.87 -7.85 -1.86
N ARG A 296 16.55 -7.75 -1.76
CA ARG A 296 15.71 -8.73 -1.06
C ARG A 296 15.00 -9.63 -2.06
N THR A 297 15.00 -10.92 -1.78
CA THR A 297 14.35 -11.94 -2.61
C THR A 297 12.98 -12.28 -2.05
N PHE A 298 11.98 -12.10 -2.88
CA PHE A 298 10.59 -12.48 -2.62
C PHE A 298 10.21 -13.71 -3.48
N PRO A 299 9.05 -14.33 -3.27
CA PRO A 299 8.66 -15.53 -4.03
C PRO A 299 8.75 -15.36 -5.56
N ASN A 300 8.37 -14.21 -6.09
CA ASN A 300 8.26 -13.97 -7.54
C ASN A 300 9.24 -12.94 -8.09
N VAL A 301 9.92 -12.17 -7.23
CA VAL A 301 10.78 -11.07 -7.64
C VAL A 301 11.96 -10.86 -6.69
N HIS A 302 13.05 -10.29 -7.22
CA HIS A 302 14.08 -9.60 -6.46
C HIS A 302 13.78 -8.10 -6.46
N GLN A 303 13.91 -7.43 -5.32
CA GLN A 303 13.71 -5.98 -5.19
C GLN A 303 14.86 -5.31 -4.45
N LEU A 304 15.19 -4.09 -4.89
CA LEU A 304 16.19 -3.26 -4.23
C LEU A 304 15.49 -2.43 -3.14
N VAL A 305 15.77 -2.77 -1.89
CA VAL A 305 15.12 -2.20 -0.71
C VAL A 305 16.14 -1.45 0.13
N SER A 306 15.77 -0.28 0.60
CA SER A 306 16.49 0.41 1.66
C SER A 306 15.62 0.53 2.91
N THR A 307 16.25 0.68 4.06
CA THR A 307 15.56 0.88 5.34
C THR A 307 16.08 2.15 5.98
N VAL A 308 15.17 3.07 6.29
CA VAL A 308 15.45 4.28 7.09
C VAL A 308 14.74 4.15 8.42
N GLU A 309 15.46 4.33 9.50
CA GLU A 309 14.92 4.27 10.87
C GLU A 309 15.25 5.52 11.66
N ALA A 310 14.36 5.85 12.59
CA ALA A 310 14.58 6.95 13.51
C ALA A 310 13.76 6.75 14.80
N GLN A 311 14.16 7.41 15.87
CA GLN A 311 13.38 7.48 17.11
C GLN A 311 12.48 8.72 17.05
N LEU A 312 11.17 8.55 17.18
CA LEU A 312 10.20 9.65 17.28
C LEU A 312 10.45 10.40 18.59
N ARG A 313 10.40 11.73 18.54
CA ARG A 313 10.48 12.54 19.76
C ARG A 313 9.34 12.19 20.70
N PRO A 314 9.61 12.08 22.02
CA PRO A 314 8.63 11.54 23.00
C PRO A 314 7.37 12.41 23.17
N GLU A 315 7.43 13.69 22.83
CA GLU A 315 6.29 14.61 22.85
C GLU A 315 5.38 14.50 21.61
N LEU A 316 5.80 13.74 20.59
CA LEU A 316 5.07 13.60 19.33
C LEU A 316 4.33 12.27 19.27
N THR A 317 3.27 12.25 18.46
CA THR A 317 2.43 11.09 18.21
C THR A 317 2.86 10.36 16.92
N PRO A 318 2.47 9.10 16.71
CA PRO A 318 2.66 8.41 15.44
C PRO A 318 2.08 9.19 14.24
N TRP A 319 1.04 9.99 14.45
CA TRP A 319 0.41 10.80 13.40
C TRP A 319 1.27 12.01 12.99
N ASP A 320 2.09 12.53 13.89
CA ASP A 320 3.07 13.56 13.53
C ASP A 320 4.14 12.99 12.59
N ALA A 321 4.53 11.73 12.78
CA ALA A 321 5.41 11.04 11.85
C ALA A 321 4.74 10.84 10.47
N VAL A 322 3.46 10.47 10.44
CA VAL A 322 2.69 10.38 9.19
C VAL A 322 2.63 11.74 8.50
N ARG A 323 2.23 12.82 9.19
CA ARG A 323 2.16 14.18 8.62
C ARG A 323 3.50 14.66 8.08
N ALA A 324 4.60 14.30 8.73
CA ALA A 324 5.93 14.66 8.30
C ALA A 324 6.37 13.92 7.03
N ALA A 325 6.02 12.65 6.88
CA ALA A 325 6.52 11.80 5.81
C ALA A 325 5.57 11.68 4.60
N PHE A 326 4.27 11.95 4.80
CA PHE A 326 3.26 11.82 3.74
C PHE A 326 3.22 13.03 2.79
N PRO A 327 2.96 12.85 1.50
CA PRO A 327 3.02 11.59 0.78
C PRO A 327 4.44 11.03 0.71
N MET A 328 4.55 9.70 0.55
CA MET A 328 5.83 9.00 0.61
C MET A 328 6.84 9.43 -0.47
N ALA A 329 8.11 9.34 -0.12
CA ALA A 329 9.24 9.74 -0.98
C ALA A 329 9.21 9.04 -2.34
N SER A 330 8.93 7.72 -2.38
CA SER A 330 8.91 6.89 -3.59
C SER A 330 7.84 7.28 -4.61
N MET A 331 6.81 8.03 -4.18
CA MET A 331 5.65 8.41 -5.01
C MET A 331 5.59 9.91 -5.32
N THR A 332 6.57 10.68 -4.90
CA THR A 332 6.63 12.13 -5.09
C THR A 332 7.84 12.55 -5.93
N GLY A 333 8.89 12.99 -5.34
CA GLY A 333 10.13 13.43 -5.98
C GLY A 333 10.95 14.34 -5.08
N ALA A 334 12.02 14.88 -5.62
CA ALA A 334 12.96 15.69 -4.88
C ALA A 334 13.24 17.04 -5.60
N PRO A 335 13.13 18.19 -4.93
CA PRO A 335 12.52 18.45 -3.62
C PRO A 335 11.00 18.18 -3.63
N LYS A 336 10.49 17.54 -2.58
CA LYS A 336 9.08 17.09 -2.49
C LYS A 336 8.05 18.18 -2.82
N PRO A 337 8.09 19.41 -2.23
CA PRO A 337 7.09 20.44 -2.52
C PRO A 337 7.07 20.87 -4.00
N SER A 338 8.23 20.96 -4.64
CA SER A 338 8.32 21.33 -6.06
C SER A 338 7.79 20.20 -6.95
N ALA A 339 8.21 18.95 -6.68
CA ALA A 339 7.74 17.79 -7.39
C ALA A 339 6.21 17.65 -7.33
N MET A 340 5.61 17.83 -6.16
CA MET A 340 4.16 17.73 -5.97
C MET A 340 3.38 18.77 -6.77
N ARG A 341 3.85 20.02 -6.83
CA ARG A 341 3.23 21.07 -7.67
C ARG A 341 3.27 20.70 -9.16
N ILE A 342 4.39 20.14 -9.61
CA ILE A 342 4.56 19.73 -11.01
C ILE A 342 3.67 18.52 -11.33
N ILE A 343 3.67 17.50 -10.48
CA ILE A 343 2.79 16.32 -10.60
C ILE A 343 1.34 16.77 -10.78
N HIS A 344 0.89 17.64 -9.88
CA HIS A 344 -0.48 18.14 -9.89
C HIS A 344 -0.84 18.90 -11.17
N ALA A 345 0.10 19.65 -11.73
CA ALA A 345 -0.11 20.41 -12.98
C ALA A 345 -0.05 19.55 -14.24
N MET A 346 0.59 18.39 -14.19
CA MET A 346 0.91 17.60 -15.38
C MET A 346 0.14 16.28 -15.50
N GLU A 347 -0.33 15.70 -14.40
CA GLU A 347 -1.12 14.47 -14.45
C GLU A 347 -2.55 14.75 -14.90
N ASP A 348 -3.05 13.94 -15.85
CA ASP A 348 -4.37 14.10 -16.46
C ASP A 348 -5.52 13.54 -15.60
N ALA A 349 -5.20 12.92 -14.45
CA ALA A 349 -6.15 12.39 -13.51
C ALA A 349 -5.67 12.56 -12.07
N PRO A 350 -6.57 12.80 -11.11
CA PRO A 350 -6.24 12.76 -9.71
C PRO A 350 -5.91 11.33 -9.29
N ARG A 351 -4.87 11.15 -8.49
CA ARG A 351 -4.44 9.83 -8.03
C ARG A 351 -5.43 9.17 -7.09
N GLY A 352 -6.21 9.96 -6.33
CA GLY A 352 -7.12 9.45 -5.30
C GLY A 352 -6.38 8.61 -4.29
N LEU A 353 -6.85 7.39 -4.03
CA LEU A 353 -6.21 6.47 -3.10
C LEU A 353 -4.85 5.95 -3.59
N TYR A 354 -4.63 5.88 -4.92
CA TYR A 354 -3.33 5.50 -5.46
C TYR A 354 -2.24 6.49 -5.03
N SER A 355 -1.06 5.98 -4.71
CA SER A 355 0.03 6.75 -4.08
C SER A 355 -0.30 7.29 -2.68
N GLY A 356 -1.43 6.90 -2.12
CA GLY A 356 -1.79 7.09 -0.73
C GLY A 356 -1.32 5.93 0.15
N ALA A 357 -1.99 5.72 1.29
CA ALA A 357 -1.64 4.66 2.22
C ALA A 357 -2.86 3.91 2.74
N LEU A 358 -2.73 2.60 2.90
CA LEU A 358 -3.65 1.72 3.60
C LEU A 358 -2.93 1.07 4.77
N GLY A 359 -3.63 0.92 5.89
CA GLY A 359 -3.07 0.24 7.04
C GLY A 359 -3.91 0.38 8.31
N PHE A 360 -3.25 0.29 9.44
CA PHE A 360 -3.90 0.23 10.74
C PHE A 360 -3.07 0.89 11.83
N GLN A 361 -3.74 1.25 12.91
CA GLN A 361 -3.12 1.57 14.20
C GLN A 361 -3.75 0.67 15.26
N LEU A 362 -2.93 -0.16 15.90
CA LEU A 362 -3.36 -1.09 16.95
C LEU A 362 -3.60 -0.37 18.27
N PRO A 363 -4.31 -0.98 19.23
CA PRO A 363 -4.56 -0.40 20.55
C PRO A 363 -3.30 -0.08 21.36
N ASP A 364 -2.19 -0.78 21.12
CA ASP A 364 -0.88 -0.52 21.74
C ASP A 364 -0.14 0.70 21.14
N GLY A 365 -0.75 1.35 20.14
CA GLY A 365 -0.20 2.48 19.43
C GLY A 365 0.64 2.12 18.21
N THR A 366 0.91 0.84 17.96
CA THR A 366 1.61 0.39 16.75
C THR A 366 0.84 0.81 15.49
N LEU A 367 1.48 1.59 14.63
CA LEU A 367 0.96 2.02 13.34
C LEU A 367 1.77 1.37 12.23
N ASP A 368 1.12 0.79 11.23
CA ASP A 368 1.78 0.22 10.05
C ASP A 368 0.95 0.55 8.78
N LEU A 369 1.56 1.31 7.87
CA LEU A 369 0.95 1.81 6.64
C LEU A 369 1.77 1.36 5.43
N ASN A 370 1.09 0.92 4.38
CA ASN A 370 1.70 0.61 3.10
C ASN A 370 1.69 1.82 2.15
N VAL A 371 2.37 1.69 1.02
CA VAL A 371 2.21 2.55 -0.15
C VAL A 371 1.14 1.96 -1.05
N VAL A 372 0.11 2.71 -1.42
CA VAL A 372 -0.92 2.20 -2.33
C VAL A 372 -0.43 2.24 -3.77
N ILE A 373 0.26 1.17 -4.16
CA ILE A 373 0.72 0.86 -5.51
C ILE A 373 0.33 -0.57 -5.89
N ARG A 374 0.42 -0.92 -7.16
CA ARG A 374 -0.03 -2.24 -7.66
C ARG A 374 -1.47 -2.52 -7.24
N THR A 375 -2.34 -1.50 -7.40
CA THR A 375 -3.69 -1.47 -6.84
C THR A 375 -4.71 -1.28 -7.94
N ILE A 376 -5.73 -2.13 -7.93
CA ILE A 376 -6.95 -1.94 -8.72
C ILE A 376 -8.00 -1.33 -7.78
N THR A 377 -8.50 -0.14 -8.12
CA THR A 377 -9.69 0.43 -7.49
C THR A 377 -10.92 0.11 -8.32
N TYR A 378 -12.06 -0.10 -7.65
CA TYR A 378 -13.31 -0.47 -8.30
C TYR A 378 -14.49 0.26 -7.65
N ASP A 379 -15.29 0.91 -8.46
CA ASP A 379 -16.58 1.47 -8.07
C ASP A 379 -17.70 0.54 -8.56
N ALA A 380 -18.33 -0.16 -7.62
CA ALA A 380 -19.38 -1.14 -7.93
C ALA A 380 -20.68 -0.50 -8.42
N ARG A 381 -20.88 0.82 -8.25
CA ARG A 381 -22.05 1.55 -8.77
C ARG A 381 -21.92 1.77 -10.28
N SER A 382 -20.75 2.20 -10.71
CA SER A 382 -20.49 2.46 -12.13
C SER A 382 -19.96 1.24 -12.88
N GLY A 383 -19.48 0.22 -12.15
CA GLY A 383 -18.77 -0.92 -12.72
C GLY A 383 -17.36 -0.58 -13.22
N ARG A 384 -16.82 0.59 -12.85
CA ARG A 384 -15.51 1.07 -13.32
C ARG A 384 -14.39 0.50 -12.46
N ALA A 385 -13.42 -0.14 -13.10
CA ALA A 385 -12.13 -0.50 -12.51
C ALA A 385 -11.04 0.44 -13.03
N SER A 386 -10.16 0.90 -12.14
CA SER A 386 -9.02 1.78 -12.45
C SER A 386 -7.71 1.20 -11.90
N LEU A 387 -6.65 1.37 -12.67
CA LEU A 387 -5.27 0.99 -12.33
C LEU A 387 -4.33 2.13 -12.71
N PHE A 388 -3.55 2.60 -11.75
CA PHE A 388 -2.49 3.55 -11.99
C PHE A 388 -1.13 2.86 -12.06
N THR A 389 -0.27 3.34 -12.93
CA THR A 389 1.14 2.99 -13.00
C THR A 389 1.97 4.24 -13.22
N GLY A 390 3.24 4.20 -12.88
CA GLY A 390 4.14 5.34 -13.06
C GLY A 390 5.60 4.94 -12.84
N GLY A 391 6.47 5.85 -13.12
CA GLY A 391 7.91 5.73 -12.95
C GLY A 391 8.56 7.02 -12.48
N ALA A 392 9.77 6.91 -11.95
CA ALA A 392 10.59 8.04 -11.57
C ALA A 392 11.26 8.62 -12.82
N ILE A 393 10.97 9.87 -13.12
CA ILE A 393 11.62 10.60 -14.20
C ILE A 393 12.82 11.33 -13.63
N THR A 394 14.01 10.98 -14.11
CA THR A 394 15.31 11.52 -13.74
C THR A 394 15.99 12.14 -14.96
N ALA A 395 17.13 12.81 -14.77
CA ALA A 395 17.89 13.40 -15.90
C ALA A 395 18.32 12.38 -16.97
N GLN A 396 18.35 11.09 -16.64
CA GLN A 396 18.76 10.02 -17.54
C GLN A 396 17.57 9.27 -18.15
N SER A 397 16.33 9.64 -17.83
CA SER A 397 15.14 8.97 -18.34
C SER A 397 14.96 9.18 -19.85
N ASP A 398 14.62 8.11 -20.53
CA ASP A 398 14.19 8.10 -21.93
C ASP A 398 12.65 8.00 -21.96
N PRO A 399 11.94 8.93 -22.62
CA PRO A 399 10.48 8.98 -22.60
C PRO A 399 9.81 7.69 -23.07
N GLU A 400 10.33 7.08 -24.12
CA GLU A 400 9.81 5.85 -24.73
C GLU A 400 10.02 4.64 -23.80
N ALA A 401 11.19 4.56 -23.14
CA ALA A 401 11.50 3.53 -22.15
C ALA A 401 10.61 3.67 -20.91
N GLU A 402 10.38 4.88 -20.40
CA GLU A 402 9.50 5.13 -19.25
C GLU A 402 8.03 4.76 -19.55
N TRP A 403 7.56 5.03 -20.78
CA TRP A 403 6.24 4.56 -21.22
C TRP A 403 6.17 3.03 -21.22
N ALA A 404 7.17 2.37 -21.82
CA ALA A 404 7.23 0.92 -21.85
C ALA A 404 7.26 0.31 -20.44
N GLU A 405 7.94 0.95 -19.49
CA GLU A 405 7.95 0.53 -18.09
C GLU A 405 6.55 0.62 -17.45
N CYS A 406 5.79 1.69 -17.71
CA CYS A 406 4.41 1.81 -17.25
C CYS A 406 3.53 0.67 -17.80
N GLU A 407 3.71 0.28 -19.09
CA GLU A 407 3.01 -0.84 -19.71
C GLU A 407 3.36 -2.17 -19.02
N VAL A 408 4.65 -2.42 -18.79
CA VAL A 408 5.11 -3.64 -18.09
C VAL A 408 4.54 -3.73 -16.69
N LYS A 409 4.53 -2.62 -15.94
CA LYS A 409 3.94 -2.56 -14.59
C LYS A 409 2.44 -2.85 -14.61
N ALA A 410 1.70 -2.32 -15.58
CA ALA A 410 0.27 -2.61 -15.73
C ALA A 410 0.04 -4.10 -16.05
N ARG A 411 0.76 -4.64 -17.05
CA ARG A 411 0.66 -6.05 -17.43
C ARG A 411 0.97 -6.99 -16.28
N SER A 412 1.96 -6.70 -15.46
CA SER A 412 2.35 -7.56 -14.32
C SER A 412 1.21 -7.82 -13.33
N ILE A 413 0.23 -6.90 -13.23
CA ILE A 413 -0.96 -7.06 -12.39
C ILE A 413 -2.05 -7.80 -13.16
N LEU A 414 -2.25 -7.45 -14.42
CA LEU A 414 -3.33 -8.00 -15.26
C LEU A 414 -3.03 -9.45 -15.67
N ASP A 415 -1.78 -9.77 -15.98
CA ASP A 415 -1.35 -11.13 -16.37
C ASP A 415 -1.43 -12.11 -15.19
N ALA A 416 -1.29 -11.60 -13.94
CA ALA A 416 -1.50 -12.41 -12.76
C ALA A 416 -2.94 -12.94 -12.62
N LEU A 417 -3.89 -12.41 -13.40
CA LEU A 417 -5.29 -12.82 -13.43
C LEU A 417 -5.60 -13.82 -14.53
N ASN A 418 -4.79 -13.85 -15.58
CA ASN A 418 -4.99 -14.76 -16.71
C ASN A 418 -4.44 -16.15 -16.37
N ASP A 419 -5.28 -17.17 -16.42
CA ASP A 419 -4.91 -18.58 -16.15
C ASP A 419 -4.15 -19.24 -17.32
N ALA A 420 -3.65 -18.46 -18.24
CA ALA A 420 -2.94 -18.98 -19.36
C ALA A 420 -1.42 -18.91 -19.16
N ARG A 421 -0.86 -19.88 -18.41
CA ARG A 421 0.32 -20.66 -18.84
C ARG A 421 0.93 -21.44 -17.70
#